data_e4b6c66b1a0a3937496bff7b70eeed26
#
_entry.id   e4b6c66b1a0a3937496bff7b70eeed26
#
_cell.length_a   1.000
_cell.length_b   1.000
_cell.length_c   1.000
_cell.angle_alpha   90.00
_cell.angle_beta   90.00
_cell.angle_gamma   90.00
#
_symmetry.space_group_name_H-M   'P 1'
#
loop_
_entity.id
_entity.type
_entity.pdbx_description
1 polymer ?
#
loop_
_entity_poly.entity_id
_entity_poly.type
_entity_poly.pdbx_seq_one_letter_code
_entity_poly.pdbx_strand_id
1 'polypeptide(L)'
;MDGSGNPAKRDQSLSDNAMRVLEERYFLRDEDGKAIETPDELFWRVARSVAAAEEDPTDETIVKMFHDIMARLDFLPNSPTLMNAGRQGGQLAACFVLPVEDSMEGIFDSLKHMALIHKSGGGTGYNFSELRPRGDKVSSTNGVASGPVSFMGMFDHATEVVMQGGMRRGANMGILNADHPDVFDFIKAKTEEGKLVNFNISVGVTDDFMRAVENDGYWDLKNPRTREVVRTVKARELMALICEMAWKTGDPGMVFLDKLNKDNPLSHLGPITSTNPCVTGDTLVHTVEGPKLARDLCGRKVTLLLNGKRVSSTEEGFFKTGEKPVFR
;
A
#
# COMPACT_ATOMS: atom_id res chain seq x y z
N MET A 1 -16.99 -49.09 15.21
CA MET A 1 -15.89 -48.10 15.00
C MET A 1 -16.56 -46.84 14.43
N ASP A 2 -17.03 -45.97 15.35
CA ASP A 2 -17.73 -44.72 14.98
C ASP A 2 -16.73 -43.59 14.91
N GLY A 3 -16.48 -43.18 13.67
CA GLY A 3 -15.60 -42.02 13.37
C GLY A 3 -16.37 -40.70 13.25
N SER A 4 -17.01 -40.24 14.34
CA SER A 4 -17.58 -38.88 14.42
C SER A 4 -16.55 -37.93 14.99
N GLY A 5 -15.57 -37.54 14.18
CA GLY A 5 -14.67 -36.42 14.46
C GLY A 5 -15.41 -35.10 14.34
N ASN A 6 -16.14 -34.71 15.37
CA ASN A 6 -16.69 -33.38 15.51
C ASN A 6 -15.49 -32.43 15.82
N PRO A 7 -15.12 -31.46 14.95
CA PRO A 7 -14.08 -30.52 15.29
C PRO A 7 -14.55 -29.75 16.53
N ALA A 8 -13.76 -29.80 17.59
CA ALA A 8 -14.01 -29.10 18.84
C ALA A 8 -14.45 -27.66 18.53
N LYS A 9 -15.64 -27.26 19.01
CA LYS A 9 -16.08 -25.87 19.02
C LYS A 9 -14.98 -25.08 19.73
N ARG A 10 -14.12 -24.36 18.97
CA ARG A 10 -13.27 -23.36 19.56
C ARG A 10 -14.22 -22.34 20.19
N ASP A 11 -14.00 -22.05 21.47
CA ASP A 11 -14.64 -20.93 22.13
C ASP A 11 -14.11 -19.66 21.44
N GLN A 12 -14.91 -19.13 20.52
CA GLN A 12 -14.53 -18.04 19.60
C GLN A 12 -15.00 -16.69 20.16
N SER A 13 -14.96 -16.52 21.48
CA SER A 13 -15.20 -15.22 22.09
C SER A 13 -14.10 -14.23 21.65
N LEU A 14 -14.54 -13.06 21.19
CA LEU A 14 -13.61 -11.95 20.92
C LEU A 14 -12.93 -11.56 22.21
N SER A 15 -11.61 -11.34 22.18
CA SER A 15 -10.87 -10.85 23.36
C SER A 15 -11.32 -9.43 23.74
N ASP A 16 -11.14 -9.04 24.99
CA ASP A 16 -11.44 -7.68 25.46
C ASP A 16 -10.76 -6.61 24.60
N ASN A 17 -9.54 -6.87 24.17
CA ASN A 17 -8.82 -5.96 23.28
C ASN A 17 -9.46 -5.87 21.90
N ALA A 18 -9.92 -6.99 21.31
CA ALA A 18 -10.66 -6.99 20.04
C ALA A 18 -11.97 -6.22 20.18
N MET A 19 -12.71 -6.43 21.26
CA MET A 19 -13.95 -5.70 21.56
C MET A 19 -13.72 -4.20 21.64
N ARG A 20 -12.69 -3.76 22.37
CA ARG A 20 -12.32 -2.36 22.47
C ARG A 20 -11.97 -1.74 21.09
N VAL A 21 -11.22 -2.45 20.26
CA VAL A 21 -10.87 -1.98 18.91
C VAL A 21 -12.11 -1.87 18.02
N LEU A 22 -13.03 -2.84 18.08
CA LEU A 22 -14.30 -2.78 17.36
C LEU A 22 -15.14 -1.58 17.80
N GLU A 23 -15.28 -1.38 19.08
CA GLU A 23 -16.05 -0.27 19.66
C GLU A 23 -15.44 1.09 19.33
N GLU A 24 -14.12 1.24 19.39
CA GLU A 24 -13.45 2.51 19.09
C GLU A 24 -13.44 2.87 17.61
N ARG A 25 -13.39 1.88 16.66
CA ARG A 25 -13.09 2.13 15.27
C ARG A 25 -14.11 1.64 14.24
N TYR A 26 -14.89 0.61 14.57
CA TYR A 26 -15.67 -0.11 13.55
C TYR A 26 -17.18 0.02 13.73
N PHE A 27 -17.66 0.10 14.97
CA PHE A 27 -19.09 0.17 15.25
C PHE A 27 -19.71 1.46 14.72
N LEU A 28 -20.98 1.37 14.34
CA LEU A 28 -21.81 2.55 14.08
C LEU A 28 -21.93 3.34 15.39
N ARG A 29 -22.03 4.66 15.21
CA ARG A 29 -22.21 5.59 16.32
C ARG A 29 -23.45 6.44 16.10
N ASP A 30 -24.12 6.81 17.19
CA ASP A 30 -25.20 7.80 17.19
C ASP A 30 -24.65 9.23 17.03
N GLU A 31 -25.56 10.21 17.09
CA GLU A 31 -25.23 11.64 16.98
C GLU A 31 -24.34 12.12 18.14
N ASP A 32 -24.40 11.47 19.31
CA ASP A 32 -23.58 11.76 20.49
C ASP A 32 -22.21 11.05 20.44
N GLY A 33 -21.93 10.28 19.38
CA GLY A 33 -20.68 9.55 19.20
C GLY A 33 -20.59 8.24 20.00
N LYS A 34 -21.67 7.76 20.59
CA LYS A 34 -21.73 6.50 21.31
C LYS A 34 -21.89 5.34 20.34
N ALA A 35 -21.15 4.25 20.57
CA ALA A 35 -21.29 3.01 19.80
C ALA A 35 -22.71 2.42 20.00
N ILE A 36 -23.39 2.10 18.88
CA ILE A 36 -24.76 1.57 18.86
C ILE A 36 -24.84 0.19 18.20
N GLU A 37 -23.72 -0.48 18.03
CA GLU A 37 -23.59 -1.77 17.37
C GLU A 37 -22.88 -2.78 18.26
N THR A 38 -23.29 -4.04 18.17
CA THR A 38 -22.55 -5.19 18.69
C THR A 38 -21.71 -5.83 17.61
N PRO A 39 -20.77 -6.75 17.90
CA PRO A 39 -20.03 -7.50 16.87
C PRO A 39 -20.93 -8.26 15.90
N ASP A 40 -22.00 -8.86 16.41
CA ASP A 40 -22.95 -9.62 15.58
C ASP A 40 -23.69 -8.70 14.61
N GLU A 41 -24.17 -7.55 15.07
CA GLU A 41 -24.84 -6.54 14.23
C GLU A 41 -23.88 -5.95 13.17
N LEU A 42 -22.60 -5.72 13.53
CA LEU A 42 -21.57 -5.35 12.59
C LEU A 42 -21.44 -6.39 11.46
N PHE A 43 -21.36 -7.68 11.81
CA PHE A 43 -21.20 -8.73 10.82
C PHE A 43 -22.46 -8.89 9.95
N TRP A 44 -23.66 -8.73 10.50
CA TRP A 44 -24.89 -8.70 9.71
C TRP A 44 -24.96 -7.50 8.75
N ARG A 45 -24.55 -6.32 9.19
CA ARG A 45 -24.49 -5.12 8.34
C ARG A 45 -23.53 -5.32 7.16
N VAL A 46 -22.36 -5.84 7.43
CA VAL A 46 -21.35 -6.14 6.40
C VAL A 46 -21.86 -7.22 5.44
N ALA A 47 -22.42 -8.31 5.96
CA ALA A 47 -22.94 -9.41 5.17
C ALA A 47 -24.03 -8.95 4.19
N ARG A 48 -25.00 -8.17 4.66
CA ARG A 48 -26.06 -7.61 3.80
C ARG A 48 -25.50 -6.67 2.74
N SER A 49 -24.55 -5.83 3.12
CA SER A 49 -23.94 -4.87 2.18
C SER A 49 -23.16 -5.55 1.06
N VAL A 50 -22.48 -6.67 1.36
CA VAL A 50 -21.72 -7.44 0.37
C VAL A 50 -22.67 -8.27 -0.49
N ALA A 51 -23.66 -8.93 0.12
CA ALA A 51 -24.65 -9.73 -0.60
C ALA A 51 -25.52 -8.90 -1.55
N ALA A 52 -25.63 -7.59 -1.34
CA ALA A 52 -26.35 -6.69 -2.26
C ALA A 52 -25.77 -6.65 -3.69
N ALA A 53 -24.55 -7.18 -3.90
CA ALA A 53 -23.92 -7.30 -5.22
C ALA A 53 -24.15 -8.67 -5.90
N GLU A 54 -24.80 -9.61 -5.22
CA GLU A 54 -25.12 -10.93 -5.77
C GLU A 54 -26.31 -10.86 -6.76
N GLU A 55 -26.50 -11.92 -7.56
CA GLU A 55 -27.59 -11.98 -8.54
C GLU A 55 -28.97 -11.85 -7.89
N ASP A 56 -29.18 -12.45 -6.71
CA ASP A 56 -30.34 -12.24 -5.87
C ASP A 56 -29.94 -11.55 -4.55
N PRO A 57 -30.04 -10.22 -4.48
CA PRO A 57 -29.70 -9.45 -3.27
C PRO A 57 -30.58 -9.78 -2.05
N THR A 58 -31.71 -10.49 -2.27
CA THR A 58 -32.69 -10.86 -1.23
C THR A 58 -32.50 -12.27 -0.69
N ASP A 59 -31.53 -13.02 -1.22
CA ASP A 59 -31.24 -14.38 -0.74
C ASP A 59 -30.60 -14.34 0.66
N GLU A 60 -31.43 -14.52 1.67
CA GLU A 60 -31.02 -14.60 3.07
C GLU A 60 -30.04 -15.77 3.33
N THR A 61 -29.96 -16.77 2.47
CA THR A 61 -29.00 -17.87 2.61
C THR A 61 -27.58 -17.38 2.34
N ILE A 62 -27.40 -16.56 1.31
CA ILE A 62 -26.10 -15.95 0.96
C ILE A 62 -25.71 -14.94 2.03
N VAL A 63 -26.64 -14.09 2.46
CA VAL A 63 -26.40 -13.12 3.55
C VAL A 63 -25.93 -13.85 4.80
N LYS A 64 -26.63 -14.93 5.18
CA LYS A 64 -26.27 -15.74 6.35
C LYS A 64 -24.90 -16.41 6.19
N MET A 65 -24.56 -16.88 5.02
CA MET A 65 -23.26 -17.49 4.73
C MET A 65 -22.12 -16.48 4.94
N PHE A 66 -22.25 -15.24 4.44
CA PHE A 66 -21.29 -14.18 4.67
C PHE A 66 -21.19 -13.79 6.15
N HIS A 67 -22.33 -13.71 6.85
CA HIS A 67 -22.33 -13.46 8.28
C HIS A 67 -21.59 -14.56 9.05
N ASP A 68 -21.94 -15.83 8.81
CA ASP A 68 -21.44 -16.97 9.57
C ASP A 68 -19.91 -17.14 9.46
N ILE A 69 -19.31 -16.87 8.28
CA ILE A 69 -17.85 -16.95 8.14
C ILE A 69 -17.13 -15.85 8.93
N MET A 70 -17.74 -14.67 9.08
CA MET A 70 -17.21 -13.59 9.92
C MET A 70 -17.45 -13.88 11.40
N ALA A 71 -18.65 -14.31 11.78
CA ALA A 71 -19.00 -14.62 13.16
C ALA A 71 -18.14 -15.77 13.73
N ARG A 72 -17.78 -16.76 12.92
CA ARG A 72 -16.85 -17.82 13.31
C ARG A 72 -15.37 -17.41 13.24
N LEU A 73 -15.05 -16.18 12.82
CA LEU A 73 -13.70 -15.68 12.61
C LEU A 73 -12.87 -16.52 11.61
N ASP A 74 -13.56 -17.23 10.69
CA ASP A 74 -12.92 -17.96 9.60
C ASP A 74 -12.38 -17.00 8.54
N PHE A 75 -13.03 -15.84 8.37
CA PHE A 75 -12.65 -14.77 7.46
C PHE A 75 -13.08 -13.40 8.02
N LEU A 76 -12.25 -12.39 7.88
CA LEU A 76 -12.61 -10.98 8.08
C LEU A 76 -12.23 -10.18 6.84
N PRO A 77 -13.13 -9.33 6.30
CA PRO A 77 -12.81 -8.43 5.23
C PRO A 77 -11.84 -7.33 5.71
N ASN A 78 -11.35 -6.51 4.77
CA ASN A 78 -10.47 -5.40 5.12
C ASN A 78 -11.17 -4.37 6.03
N SER A 79 -10.37 -3.57 6.74
CA SER A 79 -10.88 -2.54 7.65
C SER A 79 -11.88 -1.57 7.03
N PRO A 80 -11.69 -1.00 5.81
CA PRO A 80 -12.71 -0.17 5.18
C PRO A 80 -14.04 -0.86 4.96
N THR A 81 -14.07 -2.15 4.62
CA THR A 81 -15.32 -2.90 4.50
C THR A 81 -16.04 -2.99 5.85
N LEU A 82 -15.33 -3.39 6.91
CA LEU A 82 -15.91 -3.44 8.27
C LEU A 82 -16.40 -2.07 8.76
N MET A 83 -15.68 -0.99 8.42
CA MET A 83 -16.03 0.37 8.85
C MET A 83 -17.20 0.97 8.06
N ASN A 84 -17.25 0.74 6.75
CA ASN A 84 -18.06 1.54 5.83
C ASN A 84 -19.20 0.77 5.16
N ALA A 85 -19.21 -0.56 5.18
CA ALA A 85 -20.29 -1.35 4.58
C ALA A 85 -21.65 -0.95 5.17
N GLY A 86 -22.66 -0.78 4.31
CA GLY A 86 -23.99 -0.34 4.69
C GLY A 86 -24.13 1.14 5.07
N ARG A 87 -23.05 1.93 4.98
CA ARG A 87 -23.11 3.39 5.15
C ARG A 87 -23.28 4.09 3.80
N GLN A 88 -23.95 5.23 3.79
CA GLN A 88 -24.13 6.04 2.58
C GLN A 88 -22.74 6.48 2.05
N GLY A 89 -22.47 6.17 0.77
CA GLY A 89 -21.19 6.52 0.13
C GLY A 89 -19.97 5.79 0.71
N GLY A 90 -20.16 4.68 1.44
CA GLY A 90 -19.09 3.93 2.09
C GLY A 90 -18.14 3.26 1.10
N GLN A 91 -16.85 3.60 1.17
CA GLN A 91 -15.80 2.95 0.40
C GLN A 91 -15.40 1.63 1.06
N LEU A 92 -15.48 0.52 0.32
CA LEU A 92 -15.17 -0.82 0.83
C LEU A 92 -13.73 -1.26 0.55
N ALA A 93 -13.08 -0.67 -0.47
CA ALA A 93 -11.70 -0.98 -0.79
C ALA A 93 -10.70 -0.16 0.05
N ALA A 94 -9.58 -0.78 0.42
CA ALA A 94 -8.51 -0.13 1.17
C ALA A 94 -7.39 0.39 0.28
N CYS A 95 -7.19 -0.22 -0.88
CA CYS A 95 -5.98 -0.12 -1.68
C CYS A 95 -6.32 0.20 -3.12
N PHE A 96 -5.72 1.25 -3.64
CA PHE A 96 -5.95 1.73 -5.01
C PHE A 96 -4.61 1.92 -5.71
N VAL A 97 -4.58 1.66 -7.01
CA VAL A 97 -3.49 2.03 -7.90
C VAL A 97 -4.06 3.00 -8.92
N LEU A 98 -3.41 4.15 -9.08
CA LEU A 98 -3.82 5.20 -9.98
C LEU A 98 -2.76 5.42 -11.06
N PRO A 99 -3.17 5.64 -12.33
CA PRO A 99 -2.25 6.04 -13.39
C PRO A 99 -1.73 7.46 -13.15
N VAL A 100 -0.52 7.74 -13.62
CA VAL A 100 0.04 9.09 -13.70
C VAL A 100 0.54 9.31 -15.12
N GLU A 101 -0.32 9.89 -15.94
CA GLU A 101 0.00 10.19 -17.33
C GLU A 101 0.95 11.38 -17.46
N ASP A 102 1.79 11.40 -18.53
CA ASP A 102 2.75 12.48 -18.79
C ASP A 102 2.07 13.74 -19.36
N SER A 103 1.08 14.25 -18.64
CA SER A 103 0.37 15.50 -18.93
C SER A 103 -0.02 16.21 -17.62
N MET A 104 -0.18 17.53 -17.68
CA MET A 104 -0.63 18.29 -16.50
C MET A 104 -2.01 17.82 -16.06
N GLU A 105 -2.92 17.60 -16.99
CA GLU A 105 -4.27 17.09 -16.73
C GLU A 105 -4.20 15.75 -16.03
N GLY A 106 -3.47 14.77 -16.57
CA GLY A 106 -3.35 13.42 -15.98
C GLY A 106 -2.71 13.43 -14.59
N ILE A 107 -1.66 14.24 -14.37
CA ILE A 107 -1.02 14.39 -13.07
C ILE A 107 -2.00 14.96 -12.04
N PHE A 108 -2.73 16.04 -12.38
CA PHE A 108 -3.66 16.67 -11.45
C PHE A 108 -4.96 15.88 -11.25
N ASP A 109 -5.43 15.14 -12.24
CA ASP A 109 -6.54 14.20 -12.07
C ASP A 109 -6.15 13.05 -11.13
N SER A 110 -4.94 12.51 -11.27
CA SER A 110 -4.42 11.51 -10.34
C SER A 110 -4.33 12.06 -8.90
N LEU A 111 -3.85 13.29 -8.72
CA LEU A 111 -3.80 13.97 -7.43
C LEU A 111 -5.21 14.18 -6.83
N LYS A 112 -6.17 14.60 -7.62
CA LYS A 112 -7.58 14.75 -7.21
C LYS A 112 -8.17 13.42 -6.76
N HIS A 113 -7.96 12.34 -7.52
CA HIS A 113 -8.43 11.01 -7.16
C HIS A 113 -7.78 10.51 -5.87
N MET A 114 -6.47 10.76 -5.68
CA MET A 114 -5.79 10.51 -4.41
C MET A 114 -6.50 11.17 -3.24
N ALA A 115 -6.78 12.47 -3.34
CA ALA A 115 -7.42 13.22 -2.26
C ALA A 115 -8.80 12.65 -1.88
N LEU A 116 -9.60 12.24 -2.89
CA LEU A 116 -10.90 11.60 -2.68
C LEU A 116 -10.79 10.23 -1.99
N ILE A 117 -9.80 9.43 -2.40
CA ILE A 117 -9.52 8.11 -1.82
C ILE A 117 -9.01 8.25 -0.38
N HIS A 118 -8.08 9.15 -0.13
CA HIS A 118 -7.56 9.42 1.22
C HIS A 118 -8.65 9.92 2.17
N LYS A 119 -9.57 10.77 1.69
CA LYS A 119 -10.75 11.20 2.45
C LYS A 119 -11.59 10.01 2.94
N SER A 120 -11.67 8.94 2.16
CA SER A 120 -12.41 7.72 2.51
C SER A 120 -11.57 6.68 3.28
N GLY A 121 -10.31 6.99 3.62
CA GLY A 121 -9.40 6.13 4.37
C GLY A 121 -8.66 5.09 3.53
N GLY A 122 -8.69 5.18 2.19
CA GLY A 122 -7.92 4.34 1.28
C GLY A 122 -6.46 4.79 1.18
N GLY A 123 -5.56 3.87 0.83
CA GLY A 123 -4.19 4.17 0.41
C GLY A 123 -4.04 4.09 -1.10
N THR A 124 -3.04 4.76 -1.64
CA THR A 124 -2.83 4.87 -3.09
C THR A 124 -1.42 4.47 -3.51
N GLY A 125 -1.29 3.93 -4.70
CA GLY A 125 -0.01 3.58 -5.30
C GLY A 125 0.08 4.08 -6.74
N TYR A 126 1.28 4.44 -7.15
CA TYR A 126 1.58 5.03 -8.46
C TYR A 126 2.83 4.45 -9.05
N ASN A 127 2.87 4.35 -10.37
CA ASN A 127 4.11 4.22 -11.11
C ASN A 127 4.34 5.54 -11.87
N PHE A 128 5.41 6.24 -11.51
CA PHE A 128 5.77 7.52 -12.11
C PHE A 128 6.67 7.40 -13.34
N SER A 129 6.89 6.19 -13.84
CA SER A 129 7.86 5.93 -14.92
C SER A 129 7.42 6.41 -16.29
N GLU A 130 6.15 6.73 -16.48
CA GLU A 130 5.65 7.32 -17.72
C GLU A 130 5.96 8.80 -17.82
N LEU A 131 6.22 9.48 -16.68
CA LEU A 131 6.58 10.89 -16.68
C LEU A 131 7.94 11.10 -17.32
N ARG A 132 8.04 12.11 -18.17
CA ARG A 132 9.32 12.52 -18.78
C ARG A 132 10.33 12.90 -17.72
N PRO A 133 11.63 12.66 -17.97
CA PRO A 133 12.69 12.95 -17.01
C PRO A 133 12.89 14.45 -16.81
N ARG A 134 13.51 14.79 -15.68
CA ARG A 134 13.92 16.14 -15.37
C ARG A 134 14.81 16.71 -16.48
N GLY A 135 14.51 17.94 -16.91
CA GLY A 135 15.26 18.63 -17.96
C GLY A 135 14.81 18.31 -19.39
N ASP A 136 13.85 17.36 -19.58
CA ASP A 136 13.27 17.12 -20.90
C ASP A 136 12.45 18.33 -21.38
N LYS A 137 12.41 18.54 -22.69
CA LYS A 137 11.73 19.70 -23.28
C LYS A 137 10.22 19.58 -23.19
N VAL A 138 9.58 20.66 -22.78
CA VAL A 138 8.13 20.83 -22.80
C VAL A 138 7.75 21.65 -24.03
N SER A 139 7.25 20.99 -25.07
CA SER A 139 6.98 21.61 -26.37
C SER A 139 5.97 22.75 -26.30
N SER A 140 4.98 22.68 -25.38
CA SER A 140 3.91 23.69 -25.26
C SER A 140 4.38 25.01 -24.64
N THR A 141 5.45 25.02 -23.85
CA THR A 141 5.89 26.20 -23.09
C THR A 141 7.35 26.60 -23.37
N ASN A 142 8.07 25.85 -24.21
CA ASN A 142 9.53 25.94 -24.38
C ASN A 142 10.33 25.84 -23.05
N GLY A 143 9.69 25.31 -22.00
CA GLY A 143 10.30 25.07 -20.70
C GLY A 143 10.95 23.70 -20.60
N VAL A 144 11.37 23.37 -19.37
CA VAL A 144 11.94 22.06 -19.03
C VAL A 144 11.11 21.35 -17.99
N ALA A 145 11.02 20.02 -18.07
CA ALA A 145 10.29 19.19 -17.14
C ALA A 145 10.95 19.15 -15.76
N SER A 146 10.14 19.10 -14.73
CA SER A 146 10.59 18.99 -13.33
C SER A 146 10.99 17.55 -12.94
N GLY A 147 10.50 16.56 -13.69
CA GLY A 147 10.71 15.14 -13.44
C GLY A 147 9.81 14.53 -12.37
N PRO A 148 9.76 13.17 -12.28
CA PRO A 148 8.84 12.45 -11.41
C PRO A 148 9.00 12.78 -9.92
N VAL A 149 10.22 12.91 -9.41
CA VAL A 149 10.47 13.16 -7.98
C VAL A 149 9.88 14.50 -7.52
N SER A 150 9.89 15.51 -8.38
CA SER A 150 9.27 16.82 -8.07
C SER A 150 7.75 16.72 -7.95
N PHE A 151 7.11 15.97 -8.85
CA PHE A 151 5.67 15.74 -8.77
C PHE A 151 5.30 14.89 -7.55
N MET A 152 6.10 13.90 -7.20
CA MET A 152 5.89 13.13 -5.96
C MET A 152 5.86 14.05 -4.72
N GLY A 153 6.70 15.09 -4.67
CA GLY A 153 6.65 16.09 -3.60
C GLY A 153 5.31 16.81 -3.48
N MET A 154 4.65 17.07 -4.61
CA MET A 154 3.29 17.66 -4.62
C MET A 154 2.25 16.68 -4.05
N PHE A 155 2.29 15.40 -4.43
CA PHE A 155 1.43 14.36 -3.87
C PHE A 155 1.67 14.16 -2.37
N ASP A 156 2.93 14.20 -1.92
CA ASP A 156 3.31 14.09 -0.52
C ASP A 156 2.70 15.20 0.32
N HIS A 157 2.86 16.45 -0.12
CA HIS A 157 2.30 17.62 0.56
C HIS A 157 0.76 17.62 0.55
N ALA A 158 0.14 17.26 -0.55
CA ALA A 158 -1.32 17.14 -0.62
C ALA A 158 -1.85 16.05 0.33
N THR A 159 -1.12 14.94 0.48
CA THR A 159 -1.46 13.89 1.46
C THR A 159 -1.41 14.42 2.88
N GLU A 160 -0.41 15.22 3.24
CA GLU A 160 -0.30 15.85 4.54
C GLU A 160 -1.48 16.78 4.85
N VAL A 161 -1.91 17.57 3.87
CA VAL A 161 -3.04 18.51 4.02
C VAL A 161 -4.37 17.75 4.18
N VAL A 162 -4.62 16.69 3.40
CA VAL A 162 -5.87 15.91 3.44
C VAL A 162 -6.02 15.11 4.74
N MET A 163 -4.95 14.80 5.43
CA MET A 163 -4.97 14.07 6.71
C MET A 163 -5.80 14.73 7.81
N GLN A 164 -6.01 16.03 7.77
CA GLN A 164 -6.61 16.79 8.88
C GLN A 164 -8.10 16.52 9.11
N GLY A 165 -8.76 15.73 8.25
CA GLY A 165 -10.21 15.45 8.36
C GLY A 165 -10.57 13.95 8.45
N GLY A 166 -9.62 13.04 8.43
CA GLY A 166 -9.87 11.60 8.31
C GLY A 166 -9.47 10.78 9.55
N MET A 167 -10.17 9.68 9.78
CA MET A 167 -9.86 8.73 10.86
C MET A 167 -8.59 7.89 10.60
N ARG A 168 -8.04 7.90 9.37
CA ARG A 168 -6.84 7.16 8.98
C ARG A 168 -5.91 8.07 8.18
N ARG A 169 -4.60 7.98 8.45
CA ARG A 169 -3.57 8.67 7.67
C ARG A 169 -3.51 8.08 6.26
N GLY A 170 -3.56 8.92 5.22
CA GLY A 170 -3.27 8.52 3.85
C GLY A 170 -1.82 8.05 3.74
N ALA A 171 -1.59 7.05 2.90
CA ALA A 171 -0.25 6.56 2.58
C ALA A 171 -0.15 6.30 1.08
N ASN A 172 1.00 6.63 0.52
CA ASN A 172 1.30 6.45 -0.89
C ASN A 172 2.42 5.43 -1.09
N MET A 173 2.34 4.69 -2.19
CA MET A 173 3.46 3.95 -2.77
C MET A 173 3.86 4.65 -4.07
N GLY A 174 5.14 4.99 -4.20
CA GLY A 174 5.73 5.50 -5.44
C GLY A 174 6.66 4.47 -6.05
N ILE A 175 6.45 4.12 -7.30
CA ILE A 175 7.35 3.26 -8.07
C ILE A 175 7.99 4.07 -9.18
N LEU A 176 9.28 3.86 -9.40
CA LEU A 176 10.00 4.28 -10.59
C LEU A 176 10.79 3.09 -11.13
N ASN A 177 10.67 2.83 -12.43
CA ASN A 177 11.36 1.71 -13.05
C ASN A 177 12.87 1.95 -13.13
N ALA A 178 13.64 0.88 -13.05
CA ALA A 178 15.10 0.92 -13.06
C ALA A 178 15.71 1.49 -14.37
N ASP A 179 14.95 1.51 -15.44
CA ASP A 179 15.36 2.07 -16.74
C ASP A 179 15.01 3.55 -16.92
N HIS A 180 14.36 4.19 -15.94
CA HIS A 180 14.03 5.61 -16.02
C HIS A 180 15.28 6.49 -15.80
N PRO A 181 15.48 7.59 -16.57
CA PRO A 181 16.65 8.46 -16.43
C PRO A 181 16.85 9.05 -15.03
N ASP A 182 15.76 9.36 -14.32
CA ASP A 182 15.80 9.96 -12.98
C ASP A 182 15.87 8.93 -11.84
N VAL A 183 16.15 7.65 -12.14
CA VAL A 183 16.15 6.59 -11.12
C VAL A 183 17.15 6.83 -9.99
N PHE A 184 18.30 7.45 -10.29
CA PHE A 184 19.30 7.78 -9.28
C PHE A 184 18.81 8.84 -8.28
N ASP A 185 18.11 9.86 -8.77
CA ASP A 185 17.50 10.90 -7.93
C ASP A 185 16.35 10.32 -7.11
N PHE A 186 15.55 9.43 -7.70
CA PHE A 186 14.46 8.74 -7.02
C PHE A 186 14.98 7.85 -5.87
N ILE A 187 16.01 7.04 -6.08
CA ILE A 187 16.60 6.18 -5.06
C ILE A 187 17.09 7.01 -3.86
N LYS A 188 17.59 8.21 -4.10
CA LYS A 188 18.10 9.12 -3.09
C LYS A 188 17.04 10.07 -2.50
N ALA A 189 15.81 10.04 -2.99
CA ALA A 189 14.79 11.05 -2.68
C ALA A 189 14.46 11.18 -1.18
N LYS A 190 14.66 10.12 -0.39
CA LYS A 190 14.39 10.08 1.05
C LYS A 190 15.65 10.19 1.93
N THR A 191 16.80 10.54 1.36
CA THR A 191 18.03 10.77 2.13
C THR A 191 18.02 12.08 2.92
N GLU A 192 17.21 13.05 2.50
CA GLU A 192 16.99 14.29 3.24
C GLU A 192 15.81 14.10 4.20
N GLU A 193 16.01 14.50 5.46
CA GLU A 193 14.96 14.40 6.49
C GLU A 193 13.74 15.25 6.11
N GLY A 194 12.55 14.68 6.25
CA GLY A 194 11.31 15.39 5.96
C GLY A 194 10.83 15.33 4.50
N LYS A 195 11.57 14.70 3.59
CA LYS A 195 11.13 14.50 2.20
C LYS A 195 10.33 13.20 2.04
N LEU A 196 9.24 13.27 1.28
CA LEU A 196 8.37 12.15 0.90
C LEU A 196 7.96 11.28 2.11
N VAL A 197 7.58 11.93 3.22
CA VAL A 197 7.24 11.26 4.49
C VAL A 197 5.96 10.43 4.41
N ASN A 198 5.07 10.72 3.46
CA ASN A 198 3.84 10.00 3.21
C ASN A 198 3.97 8.97 2.07
N PHE A 199 5.19 8.79 1.55
CA PHE A 199 5.51 7.80 0.54
C PHE A 199 6.37 6.66 1.10
N ASN A 200 6.01 5.43 0.77
CA ASN A 200 6.97 4.36 0.57
C ASN A 200 7.41 4.40 -0.89
N ILE A 201 8.68 4.17 -1.17
CA ILE A 201 9.19 4.17 -2.53
C ILE A 201 9.82 2.83 -2.88
N SER A 202 9.66 2.41 -4.14
CA SER A 202 10.26 1.16 -4.64
C SER A 202 10.75 1.32 -6.07
N VAL A 203 11.86 0.68 -6.38
CA VAL A 203 12.35 0.58 -7.76
C VAL A 203 11.66 -0.59 -8.44
N GLY A 204 10.99 -0.34 -9.56
CA GLY A 204 10.42 -1.38 -10.41
C GLY A 204 11.53 -2.01 -11.25
N VAL A 205 11.77 -3.31 -11.07
CA VAL A 205 12.82 -4.05 -11.75
C VAL A 205 12.24 -5.16 -12.61
N THR A 206 12.91 -5.44 -13.74
CA THR A 206 12.58 -6.53 -14.65
C THR A 206 13.56 -7.69 -14.48
N ASP A 207 13.21 -8.86 -15.01
CA ASP A 207 14.12 -10.01 -15.07
C ASP A 207 15.37 -9.67 -15.90
N ASP A 208 15.24 -8.82 -16.93
CA ASP A 208 16.39 -8.34 -17.74
C ASP A 208 17.36 -7.50 -16.92
N PHE A 209 16.85 -6.60 -16.07
CA PHE A 209 17.70 -5.85 -15.14
C PHE A 209 18.43 -6.77 -14.17
N MET A 210 17.72 -7.75 -13.59
CA MET A 210 18.34 -8.70 -12.67
C MET A 210 19.41 -9.55 -13.34
N ARG A 211 19.18 -10.01 -14.59
CA ARG A 211 20.21 -10.70 -15.39
C ARG A 211 21.42 -9.81 -15.67
N ALA A 212 21.20 -8.51 -15.96
CA ALA A 212 22.30 -7.58 -16.15
C ALA A 212 23.12 -7.38 -14.85
N VAL A 213 22.47 -7.37 -13.68
CA VAL A 213 23.16 -7.33 -12.38
C VAL A 213 23.99 -8.59 -12.13
N GLU A 214 23.43 -9.78 -12.38
CA GLU A 214 24.13 -11.07 -12.20
C GLU A 214 25.38 -11.16 -13.09
N ASN A 215 25.26 -10.75 -14.36
CA ASN A 215 26.31 -10.84 -15.34
C ASN A 215 27.28 -9.64 -15.38
N ASP A 216 27.20 -8.74 -14.42
CA ASP A 216 27.96 -7.48 -14.37
C ASP A 216 27.85 -6.68 -15.69
N GLY A 217 26.65 -6.71 -16.26
CA GLY A 217 26.33 -6.06 -17.53
C GLY A 217 26.05 -4.57 -17.41
N TYR A 218 25.73 -3.99 -18.55
CA TYR A 218 25.28 -2.61 -18.67
C TYR A 218 23.76 -2.54 -18.68
N TRP A 219 23.24 -1.39 -18.25
CA TRP A 219 21.81 -1.10 -18.22
C TRP A 219 21.53 0.29 -18.81
N ASP A 220 20.61 0.35 -19.74
CA ASP A 220 20.25 1.57 -20.42
C ASP A 220 19.12 2.29 -19.71
N LEU A 221 19.34 3.56 -19.40
CA LEU A 221 18.30 4.47 -18.94
C LEU A 221 17.67 5.15 -20.15
N LYS A 222 16.34 4.98 -20.30
CA LYS A 222 15.61 5.36 -21.50
C LYS A 222 14.56 6.42 -21.19
N ASN A 223 14.49 7.43 -22.04
CA ASN A 223 13.39 8.40 -21.96
C ASN A 223 12.06 7.68 -22.23
N PRO A 224 11.07 7.72 -21.31
CA PRO A 224 9.83 6.97 -21.47
C PRO A 224 9.01 7.40 -22.70
N ARG A 225 9.10 8.67 -23.11
CA ARG A 225 8.38 9.26 -24.23
C ARG A 225 9.01 8.94 -25.58
N THR A 226 10.34 9.11 -25.72
CA THR A 226 11.06 8.93 -27.01
C THR A 226 11.64 7.53 -27.18
N ARG A 227 11.78 6.77 -26.09
CA ARG A 227 12.47 5.47 -26.02
C ARG A 227 13.98 5.55 -26.31
N GLU A 228 14.53 6.74 -26.45
CA GLU A 228 15.96 6.94 -26.65
C GLU A 228 16.74 6.66 -25.38
N VAL A 229 17.93 6.07 -25.57
CA VAL A 229 18.88 5.85 -24.46
C VAL A 229 19.48 7.20 -24.08
N VAL A 230 19.19 7.65 -22.88
CA VAL A 230 19.73 8.90 -22.32
C VAL A 230 21.11 8.66 -21.69
N ARG A 231 21.28 7.49 -21.07
CA ARG A 231 22.51 7.12 -20.38
C ARG A 231 22.59 5.61 -20.22
N THR A 232 23.80 5.05 -20.34
CA THR A 232 24.09 3.64 -20.02
C THR A 232 24.94 3.60 -18.74
N VAL A 233 24.59 2.71 -17.80
CA VAL A 233 25.24 2.55 -16.50
C VAL A 233 25.58 1.08 -16.25
N LYS A 234 26.44 0.77 -15.28
CA LYS A 234 26.60 -0.59 -14.77
C LYS A 234 25.39 -0.99 -13.93
N ALA A 235 24.75 -2.11 -14.25
CA ALA A 235 23.58 -2.59 -13.52
C ALA A 235 23.90 -2.84 -12.03
N ARG A 236 25.10 -3.35 -11.72
CA ARG A 236 25.57 -3.54 -10.33
C ARG A 236 25.75 -2.26 -9.55
N GLU A 237 26.16 -1.15 -10.18
CA GLU A 237 26.26 0.14 -9.52
C GLU A 237 24.88 0.66 -9.10
N LEU A 238 23.89 0.51 -9.97
CA LEU A 238 22.50 0.87 -9.65
C LEU A 238 21.95 -0.01 -8.52
N MET A 239 22.16 -1.32 -8.59
CA MET A 239 21.76 -2.24 -7.52
C MET A 239 22.47 -1.93 -6.19
N ALA A 240 23.76 -1.66 -6.20
CA ALA A 240 24.52 -1.30 -5.00
C ALA A 240 23.96 -0.01 -4.36
N LEU A 241 23.58 0.98 -5.16
CA LEU A 241 22.96 2.20 -4.67
C LEU A 241 21.57 1.94 -4.03
N ILE A 242 20.74 1.07 -4.65
CA ILE A 242 19.45 0.65 -4.07
C ILE A 242 19.70 0.03 -2.69
N CYS A 243 20.62 -0.94 -2.59
CA CYS A 243 20.95 -1.61 -1.33
C CYS A 243 21.50 -0.64 -0.27
N GLU A 244 22.40 0.28 -0.66
CA GLU A 244 22.96 1.28 0.23
C GLU A 244 21.89 2.20 0.82
N MET A 245 20.99 2.72 -0.02
CA MET A 245 19.92 3.61 0.44
C MET A 245 18.88 2.87 1.27
N ALA A 246 18.49 1.66 0.88
CA ALA A 246 17.59 0.82 1.66
C ALA A 246 18.16 0.51 3.05
N TRP A 247 19.46 0.22 3.14
CA TRP A 247 20.13 0.03 4.43
C TRP A 247 20.16 1.32 5.27
N LYS A 248 20.37 2.47 4.63
CA LYS A 248 20.55 3.76 5.30
C LYS A 248 19.22 4.37 5.78
N THR A 249 18.16 4.25 4.99
CA THR A 249 16.89 4.97 5.22
C THR A 249 15.66 4.04 5.34
N GLY A 250 15.77 2.76 5.00
CA GLY A 250 14.64 1.84 4.89
C GLY A 250 13.97 1.86 3.51
N ASP A 251 14.30 2.82 2.66
CA ASP A 251 13.81 3.00 1.29
C ASP A 251 14.99 3.15 0.32
N PRO A 252 14.83 2.79 -0.98
CA PRO A 252 13.66 2.18 -1.60
C PRO A 252 13.55 0.68 -1.35
N GLY A 253 12.34 0.14 -1.48
CA GLY A 253 12.12 -1.27 -1.73
C GLY A 253 12.36 -1.64 -3.20
N MET A 254 12.04 -2.88 -3.57
CA MET A 254 12.07 -3.37 -4.95
C MET A 254 10.77 -4.08 -5.30
N VAL A 255 10.27 -3.87 -6.52
CA VAL A 255 9.11 -4.56 -7.08
C VAL A 255 9.54 -5.29 -8.35
N PHE A 256 9.39 -6.61 -8.36
CA PHE A 256 9.73 -7.48 -9.49
C PHE A 256 8.55 -7.53 -10.48
N LEU A 257 8.54 -6.63 -11.45
CA LEU A 257 7.40 -6.38 -12.34
C LEU A 257 7.01 -7.60 -13.17
N ASP A 258 7.99 -8.32 -13.72
CA ASP A 258 7.73 -9.51 -14.54
C ASP A 258 7.14 -10.64 -13.69
N LYS A 259 7.69 -10.85 -12.49
CA LYS A 259 7.19 -11.84 -11.56
C LYS A 259 5.75 -11.53 -11.11
N LEU A 260 5.46 -10.26 -10.87
CA LEU A 260 4.15 -9.79 -10.45
C LEU A 260 3.10 -10.00 -11.56
N ASN A 261 3.50 -9.80 -12.82
CA ASN A 261 2.62 -9.94 -13.98
C ASN A 261 2.49 -11.36 -14.51
N LYS A 262 3.44 -12.25 -14.20
CA LYS A 262 3.39 -13.66 -14.64
C LYS A 262 2.11 -14.36 -14.20
N ASP A 263 1.68 -14.09 -12.97
CA ASP A 263 0.51 -14.73 -12.34
C ASP A 263 -0.67 -13.73 -12.17
N ASN A 264 -0.69 -12.65 -12.97
CA ASN A 264 -1.75 -11.66 -12.94
C ASN A 264 -3.08 -12.23 -13.45
N PRO A 265 -4.10 -12.43 -12.60
CA PRO A 265 -5.38 -13.01 -13.01
C PRO A 265 -6.20 -12.07 -13.90
N LEU A 266 -5.85 -10.78 -13.94
CA LEU A 266 -6.51 -9.74 -14.73
C LEU A 266 -5.65 -9.25 -15.89
N SER A 267 -4.74 -10.08 -16.40
CA SER A 267 -3.81 -9.72 -17.50
C SER A 267 -4.53 -9.19 -18.75
N HIS A 268 -5.78 -9.59 -18.98
CA HIS A 268 -6.61 -9.09 -20.07
C HIS A 268 -7.03 -7.61 -19.92
N LEU A 269 -6.96 -7.05 -18.72
CA LEU A 269 -7.21 -5.61 -18.45
C LEU A 269 -5.93 -4.78 -18.52
N GLY A 270 -4.77 -5.41 -18.43
CA GLY A 270 -3.47 -4.75 -18.49
C GLY A 270 -2.48 -5.25 -17.44
N PRO A 271 -1.23 -4.76 -17.50
CA PRO A 271 -0.22 -5.14 -16.52
C PRO A 271 -0.44 -4.44 -15.18
N ILE A 272 -0.04 -5.13 -14.10
CA ILE A 272 0.13 -4.50 -12.79
C ILE A 272 1.43 -3.70 -12.84
N THR A 273 1.35 -2.39 -12.70
CA THR A 273 2.49 -1.46 -12.78
C THR A 273 2.89 -0.89 -11.44
N SER A 274 2.01 -0.95 -10.44
CA SER A 274 2.26 -0.44 -9.09
C SER A 274 1.59 -1.30 -8.04
N THR A 275 1.94 -1.05 -6.78
CA THR A 275 1.39 -1.72 -5.61
C THR A 275 0.94 -0.68 -4.59
N ASN A 276 0.22 -1.13 -3.55
CA ASN A 276 -0.10 -0.30 -2.39
C ASN A 276 0.96 -0.52 -1.28
N PRO A 277 1.18 0.44 -0.36
CA PRO A 277 2.21 0.34 0.68
C PRO A 277 1.80 -0.66 1.77
N CYS A 278 2.21 -1.92 1.61
CA CYS A 278 2.06 -2.99 2.60
C CYS A 278 3.41 -3.66 2.86
N VAL A 279 3.62 -4.18 4.08
CA VAL A 279 4.82 -4.94 4.45
C VAL A 279 4.46 -6.34 4.94
N THR A 280 5.35 -7.30 4.73
CA THR A 280 5.21 -8.66 5.24
C THR A 280 5.70 -8.77 6.69
N GLY A 281 5.25 -9.81 7.41
CA GLY A 281 5.65 -10.04 8.80
C GLY A 281 7.14 -10.28 9.00
N ASP A 282 7.87 -10.70 7.95
CA ASP A 282 9.33 -10.89 7.95
C ASP A 282 10.11 -9.64 7.54
N THR A 283 9.43 -8.52 7.33
CA THR A 283 10.10 -7.23 7.13
C THR A 283 10.90 -6.86 8.39
N LEU A 284 12.18 -6.52 8.21
CA LEU A 284 13.02 -6.04 9.29
C LEU A 284 12.66 -4.61 9.65
N VAL A 285 12.40 -4.38 10.92
CA VAL A 285 12.11 -3.07 11.50
C VAL A 285 13.28 -2.69 12.42
N HIS A 286 13.89 -1.54 12.19
CA HIS A 286 14.96 -1.05 13.02
C HIS A 286 14.42 -0.52 14.35
N THR A 287 14.77 -1.21 15.44
CA THR A 287 14.45 -0.81 16.80
C THR A 287 15.71 -0.37 17.54
N VAL A 288 15.56 0.29 18.67
CA VAL A 288 16.69 0.65 19.54
C VAL A 288 17.46 -0.55 20.10
N GLU A 289 16.86 -1.74 20.07
CA GLU A 289 17.44 -3.01 20.47
C GLU A 289 18.06 -3.78 19.29
N GLY A 290 18.10 -3.18 18.11
CA GLY A 290 18.54 -3.77 16.85
C GLY A 290 17.39 -4.14 15.90
N PRO A 291 17.69 -4.64 14.69
CA PRO A 291 16.65 -5.04 13.74
C PRO A 291 15.84 -6.22 14.25
N LYS A 292 14.51 -6.10 14.17
CA LYS A 292 13.54 -7.13 14.55
C LYS A 292 12.54 -7.35 13.42
N LEU A 293 11.99 -8.55 13.33
CA LEU A 293 10.95 -8.84 12.35
C LEU A 293 9.64 -8.14 12.72
N ALA A 294 8.93 -7.56 11.77
CA ALA A 294 7.67 -6.86 12.00
C ALA A 294 6.66 -7.73 12.77
N ARG A 295 6.59 -9.04 12.46
CA ARG A 295 5.74 -10.00 13.19
C ARG A 295 6.08 -10.16 14.67
N ASP A 296 7.34 -9.99 15.06
CA ASP A 296 7.79 -10.13 16.44
C ASP A 296 7.52 -8.86 17.27
N LEU A 297 7.09 -7.78 16.60
CA LEU A 297 6.75 -6.50 17.20
C LEU A 297 5.24 -6.28 17.35
N CYS A 298 4.42 -7.27 16.94
CA CYS A 298 2.98 -7.18 17.06
C CYS A 298 2.52 -7.19 18.52
N GLY A 299 1.52 -6.35 18.84
CA GLY A 299 0.85 -6.32 20.13
C GLY A 299 1.69 -5.75 21.29
N ARG A 300 2.76 -5.02 21.00
CA ARG A 300 3.60 -4.42 22.04
C ARG A 300 4.14 -3.05 21.64
N LYS A 301 4.34 -2.19 22.61
CA LYS A 301 5.04 -0.92 22.43
C LYS A 301 6.49 -1.17 22.05
N VAL A 302 6.95 -0.48 21.02
CA VAL A 302 8.31 -0.60 20.51
C VAL A 302 8.90 0.78 20.33
N THR A 303 10.17 0.93 20.69
CA THR A 303 10.94 2.13 20.33
C THR A 303 11.73 1.87 19.06
N LEU A 304 11.35 2.57 18.00
CA LEU A 304 11.94 2.49 16.68
C LEU A 304 13.15 3.42 16.60
N LEU A 305 14.08 3.08 15.74
CA LEU A 305 15.19 3.96 15.35
C LEU A 305 14.92 4.45 13.92
N LEU A 306 14.40 5.66 13.80
CA LEU A 306 14.09 6.29 12.51
C LEU A 306 15.06 7.49 12.32
N ASN A 307 15.86 7.43 11.29
CA ASN A 307 16.85 8.47 10.96
C ASN A 307 17.73 8.90 12.17
N GLY A 308 18.17 7.91 12.96
CA GLY A 308 18.95 8.14 14.17
C GLY A 308 18.16 8.67 15.38
N LYS A 309 16.88 8.96 15.23
CA LYS A 309 15.99 9.39 16.32
C LYS A 309 15.20 8.23 16.92
N ARG A 310 14.96 8.27 18.21
CA ARG A 310 14.11 7.31 18.91
C ARG A 310 12.66 7.76 18.81
N VAL A 311 11.82 6.91 18.23
CA VAL A 311 10.37 7.14 18.09
C VAL A 311 9.65 5.96 18.71
N SER A 312 8.80 6.23 19.71
CA SER A 312 7.97 5.19 20.32
C SER A 312 6.71 4.96 19.50
N SER A 313 6.39 3.68 19.27
CA SER A 313 5.08 3.29 18.73
C SER A 313 3.98 3.55 19.77
N THR A 314 2.71 3.37 19.38
CA THR A 314 1.60 3.25 20.33
C THR A 314 1.80 2.05 21.26
N GLU A 315 0.99 1.90 22.30
CA GLU A 315 1.06 0.76 23.22
C GLU A 315 0.82 -0.59 22.49
N GLU A 316 -0.02 -0.57 21.43
CA GLU A 316 -0.31 -1.76 20.61
C GLU A 316 0.81 -2.07 19.60
N GLY A 317 1.71 -1.12 19.32
CA GLY A 317 2.83 -1.29 18.41
C GLY A 317 2.41 -1.66 16.97
N PHE A 318 2.96 -2.76 16.48
CA PHE A 318 2.58 -3.37 15.21
C PHE A 318 1.41 -4.33 15.42
N PHE A 319 0.53 -4.46 14.44
CA PHE A 319 -0.57 -5.42 14.48
C PHE A 319 -0.62 -6.26 13.20
N LYS A 320 -0.97 -7.53 13.37
CA LYS A 320 -1.10 -8.49 12.30
C LYS A 320 -2.44 -8.29 11.59
N THR A 321 -2.42 -8.05 10.30
CA THR A 321 -3.62 -7.85 9.48
C THR A 321 -4.11 -9.14 8.81
N GLY A 322 -3.32 -10.22 8.85
CA GLY A 322 -3.68 -11.52 8.30
C GLY A 322 -2.45 -12.41 8.06
N GLU A 323 -2.70 -13.68 7.75
CA GLU A 323 -1.71 -14.62 7.20
C GLU A 323 -2.08 -14.91 5.74
N LYS A 324 -1.16 -14.58 4.83
CA LYS A 324 -1.28 -14.97 3.42
C LYS A 324 0.01 -15.67 3.01
N PRO A 325 -0.06 -16.72 2.18
CA PRO A 325 1.13 -17.30 1.59
C PRO A 325 1.84 -16.24 0.75
N VAL A 326 3.07 -15.94 1.11
CA VAL A 326 3.96 -15.08 0.31
C VAL A 326 4.83 -16.02 -0.49
N PHE A 327 4.66 -16.06 -1.78
CA PHE A 327 5.55 -16.82 -2.67
C PHE A 327 6.90 -16.08 -2.74
N ARG A 328 7.96 -16.80 -2.36
CA ARG A 328 9.35 -16.35 -2.49
C ARG A 328 9.84 -16.52 -3.92
#